data_e64a02c46c9bf3413dd9d887d4d84bc1
#
_entry.id   e64a02c46c9bf3413dd9d887d4d84bc1
#
_cell.length_a   1.000
_cell.length_b   1.000
_cell.length_c   1.000
_cell.angle_alpha   90.00
_cell.angle_beta   90.00
_cell.angle_gamma   90.00
#
_symmetry.space_group_name_H-M   'P 1'
#
loop_
_entity.id
_entity.type
_entity.pdbx_description
1 polymer ?
#
loop_
_entity_poly.entity_id
_entity_poly.type
_entity_poly.pdbx_seq_one_letter_code
_entity_poly.pdbx_strand_id
1 'polypeptide(L)'
;KGLFIDHGNGVIIGETTVIGDNVTLYQGVTLGGTGKEHGKRHPTLQDNVMVSAGAKILGSFTIGANSKIGAGSVVLDEVPPDSTVVGVPGRVVRRKDRTLPREEMNHCDLPDPVREDITNLQRANTELTNRLLDMELQLKRIQKGKEV
;
A
#
# COMPACT_ATOMS: atom_id res chain seq x y z
N LYS A 1 1.22 3.29 -25.82
CA LYS A 1 2.26 2.44 -26.45
C LYS A 1 3.17 1.85 -25.38
N GLY A 2 3.85 0.70 -25.61
CA GLY A 2 4.84 0.17 -24.67
C GLY A 2 4.28 -0.60 -23.47
N LEU A 3 3.06 -1.13 -23.53
CA LEU A 3 2.60 -2.11 -22.54
C LEU A 3 3.53 -3.33 -22.57
N PHE A 4 4.08 -3.67 -21.42
CA PHE A 4 4.94 -4.83 -21.24
C PHE A 4 4.28 -5.78 -20.21
N ILE A 5 4.11 -7.05 -20.59
CA ILE A 5 3.59 -8.10 -19.72
C ILE A 5 4.68 -9.13 -19.54
N ASP A 6 5.21 -9.23 -18.32
CA ASP A 6 6.23 -10.20 -17.95
C ASP A 6 5.56 -11.43 -17.32
N HIS A 7 5.92 -12.61 -17.84
CA HIS A 7 5.35 -13.89 -17.41
C HIS A 7 3.81 -13.89 -17.37
N GLY A 8 3.14 -13.59 -18.49
CA GLY A 8 1.72 -13.26 -18.59
C GLY A 8 0.70 -14.30 -18.09
N ASN A 9 1.14 -15.33 -17.37
CA ASN A 9 0.27 -16.36 -16.81
C ASN A 9 -0.65 -15.74 -15.73
N GLY A 10 -1.97 -15.97 -15.88
CA GLY A 10 -2.97 -15.51 -14.91
C GLY A 10 -3.19 -14.00 -14.89
N VAL A 11 -2.71 -13.24 -15.88
CA VAL A 11 -3.03 -11.82 -16.02
C VAL A 11 -4.47 -11.69 -16.52
N ILE A 12 -5.27 -10.93 -15.77
CA ILE A 12 -6.68 -10.64 -16.08
C ILE A 12 -6.84 -9.14 -16.26
N ILE A 13 -7.26 -8.72 -17.46
CA ILE A 13 -7.53 -7.32 -17.77
C ILE A 13 -9.03 -7.20 -18.06
N GLY A 14 -9.74 -6.47 -17.20
CA GLY A 14 -11.17 -6.26 -17.35
C GLY A 14 -11.51 -5.43 -18.59
N GLU A 15 -12.67 -5.67 -19.15
CA GLU A 15 -13.16 -5.13 -20.42
C GLU A 15 -13.08 -3.60 -20.54
N THR A 16 -13.34 -2.86 -19.46
CA THR A 16 -13.34 -1.38 -19.48
C THR A 16 -12.05 -0.79 -18.88
N THR A 17 -10.99 -1.60 -18.73
CA THR A 17 -9.70 -1.12 -18.28
C THR A 17 -9.08 -0.16 -19.29
N VAL A 18 -8.53 0.94 -18.80
CA VAL A 18 -7.72 1.86 -19.62
C VAL A 18 -6.27 1.75 -19.17
N ILE A 19 -5.36 1.59 -20.13
CA ILE A 19 -3.93 1.43 -19.85
C ILE A 19 -3.16 2.49 -20.65
N GLY A 20 -2.40 3.31 -19.93
CA GLY A 20 -1.53 4.33 -20.45
C GLY A 20 -0.26 3.79 -21.14
N ASP A 21 0.70 4.65 -21.37
CA ASP A 21 1.96 4.31 -22.03
C ASP A 21 2.97 3.71 -21.05
N ASN A 22 3.83 2.79 -21.53
CA ASN A 22 4.94 2.17 -20.77
C ASN A 22 4.51 1.48 -19.46
N VAL A 23 3.30 0.95 -19.40
CA VAL A 23 2.82 0.20 -18.24
C VAL A 23 3.45 -1.19 -18.22
N THR A 24 3.84 -1.67 -17.05
CA THR A 24 4.37 -3.02 -16.83
C THR A 24 3.43 -3.82 -15.94
N LEU A 25 3.03 -5.00 -16.39
CA LEU A 25 2.22 -5.96 -15.62
C LEU A 25 2.99 -7.26 -15.46
N TYR A 26 2.96 -7.81 -14.26
CA TYR A 26 3.54 -9.12 -13.97
C TYR A 26 2.46 -10.21 -13.87
N GLN A 27 2.90 -11.47 -13.76
CA GLN A 27 2.03 -12.64 -13.65
C GLN A 27 0.99 -12.50 -12.53
N GLY A 28 -0.20 -13.06 -12.75
CA GLY A 28 -1.28 -13.10 -11.77
C GLY A 28 -1.92 -11.76 -11.44
N VAL A 29 -1.57 -10.69 -12.15
CA VAL A 29 -2.19 -9.37 -11.98
C VAL A 29 -3.65 -9.43 -12.40
N THR A 30 -4.53 -8.82 -11.59
CA THR A 30 -5.96 -8.66 -11.92
C THR A 30 -6.32 -7.17 -11.94
N LEU A 31 -6.76 -6.69 -13.09
CA LEU A 31 -7.38 -5.39 -13.27
C LEU A 31 -8.89 -5.60 -13.37
N GLY A 32 -9.57 -5.65 -12.21
CA GLY A 32 -10.95 -6.10 -12.06
C GLY A 32 -11.91 -5.00 -11.63
N GLY A 33 -13.20 -5.33 -11.66
CA GLY A 33 -14.28 -4.51 -11.11
C GLY A 33 -14.79 -5.07 -9.79
N THR A 34 -15.60 -4.29 -9.08
CA THR A 34 -16.26 -4.71 -7.83
C THR A 34 -17.56 -5.50 -8.04
N GLY A 35 -18.01 -5.64 -9.29
CA GLY A 35 -19.26 -6.31 -9.65
C GLY A 35 -20.54 -5.52 -9.37
N LYS A 36 -20.45 -4.31 -8.82
CA LYS A 36 -21.59 -3.46 -8.45
C LYS A 36 -21.91 -2.37 -9.46
N GLU A 37 -20.98 -2.08 -10.36
CA GLU A 37 -21.04 -0.95 -11.27
C GLU A 37 -21.38 -1.38 -12.70
N HIS A 38 -22.18 -0.56 -13.39
CA HIS A 38 -22.45 -0.68 -14.82
C HIS A 38 -21.61 0.34 -15.59
N GLY A 39 -21.16 0.00 -16.81
CA GLY A 39 -20.29 0.86 -17.62
C GLY A 39 -18.82 0.78 -17.24
N LYS A 40 -18.17 1.88 -16.92
CA LYS A 40 -16.77 1.94 -16.48
C LYS A 40 -16.65 1.33 -15.08
N ARG A 41 -16.17 0.09 -14.99
CA ARG A 41 -16.07 -0.68 -13.73
C ARG A 41 -14.68 -1.22 -13.43
N HIS A 42 -13.74 -1.04 -14.37
CA HIS A 42 -12.35 -1.49 -14.22
C HIS A 42 -11.40 -0.30 -14.13
N PRO A 43 -10.20 -0.48 -13.56
CA PRO A 43 -9.28 0.61 -13.29
C PRO A 43 -8.75 1.29 -14.55
N THR A 44 -8.25 2.51 -14.35
CA THR A 44 -7.44 3.25 -15.30
C THR A 44 -6.00 3.30 -14.77
N LEU A 45 -5.05 2.79 -15.52
CA LEU A 45 -3.62 2.91 -15.23
C LEU A 45 -3.06 4.05 -16.08
N GLN A 46 -2.45 5.04 -15.45
CA GLN A 46 -1.73 6.10 -16.15
C GLN A 46 -0.35 5.63 -16.61
N ASP A 47 0.43 6.53 -17.20
CA ASP A 47 1.71 6.21 -17.80
C ASP A 47 2.75 5.74 -16.77
N ASN A 48 3.66 4.87 -17.21
CA ASN A 48 4.77 4.33 -16.43
C ASN A 48 4.36 3.59 -15.14
N VAL A 49 3.13 3.13 -15.02
CA VAL A 49 2.67 2.35 -13.88
C VAL A 49 3.25 0.94 -13.95
N MET A 50 3.74 0.45 -12.80
CA MET A 50 4.17 -0.93 -12.62
C MET A 50 3.24 -1.66 -11.66
N VAL A 51 2.73 -2.81 -12.09
CA VAL A 51 1.88 -3.69 -11.25
C VAL A 51 2.60 -5.01 -11.06
N SER A 52 3.10 -5.25 -9.85
CA SER A 52 3.90 -6.44 -9.54
C SER A 52 3.05 -7.71 -9.40
N ALA A 53 3.74 -8.86 -9.34
CA ALA A 53 3.16 -10.18 -9.39
C ALA A 53 2.00 -10.39 -8.39
N GLY A 54 0.89 -10.95 -8.86
CA GLY A 54 -0.27 -11.31 -8.04
C GLY A 54 -1.08 -10.13 -7.48
N ALA A 55 -0.72 -8.88 -7.79
CA ALA A 55 -1.46 -7.73 -7.34
C ALA A 55 -2.86 -7.65 -7.96
N LYS A 56 -3.82 -7.17 -7.20
CA LYS A 56 -5.22 -7.01 -7.63
C LYS A 56 -5.64 -5.56 -7.48
N ILE A 57 -6.15 -4.97 -8.55
CA ILE A 57 -6.70 -3.62 -8.56
C ILE A 57 -8.17 -3.75 -8.93
N LEU A 58 -9.06 -3.43 -7.98
CA LEU A 58 -10.48 -3.76 -8.07
C LEU A 58 -11.34 -2.51 -7.91
N GLY A 59 -11.85 -2.00 -9.02
CA GLY A 59 -12.71 -0.82 -9.08
C GLY A 59 -12.44 0.08 -10.27
N SER A 60 -13.25 1.12 -10.42
CA SER A 60 -13.23 2.05 -11.57
C SER A 60 -12.32 3.28 -11.37
N PHE A 61 -11.49 3.28 -10.34
CA PHE A 61 -10.60 4.38 -9.99
C PHE A 61 -9.30 4.41 -10.82
N THR A 62 -8.51 5.45 -10.61
CA THR A 62 -7.27 5.70 -11.35
C THR A 62 -6.03 5.37 -10.48
N ILE A 63 -5.07 4.71 -11.11
CA ILE A 63 -3.70 4.57 -10.61
C ILE A 63 -2.87 5.65 -11.28
N GLY A 64 -2.37 6.60 -10.49
CA GLY A 64 -1.60 7.75 -10.97
C GLY A 64 -0.27 7.35 -11.63
N ALA A 65 0.20 8.22 -12.52
CA ALA A 65 1.43 7.99 -13.28
C ALA A 65 2.65 7.71 -12.39
N ASN A 66 3.61 6.96 -12.91
CA ASN A 66 4.86 6.59 -12.23
C ASN A 66 4.65 5.82 -10.91
N SER A 67 3.46 5.28 -10.67
CA SER A 67 3.19 4.54 -9.43
C SER A 67 3.57 3.07 -9.55
N LYS A 68 3.93 2.50 -8.40
CA LYS A 68 4.32 1.09 -8.25
C LYS A 68 3.37 0.38 -7.31
N ILE A 69 2.77 -0.70 -7.76
CA ILE A 69 1.93 -1.57 -6.93
C ILE A 69 2.75 -2.80 -6.57
N GLY A 70 2.99 -2.98 -5.28
CA GLY A 70 3.77 -4.10 -4.74
C GLY A 70 3.13 -5.46 -4.98
N ALA A 71 3.95 -6.51 -4.98
CA ALA A 71 3.49 -7.88 -5.21
C ALA A 71 2.45 -8.31 -4.17
N GLY A 72 1.40 -9.01 -4.61
CA GLY A 72 0.31 -9.49 -3.78
C GLY A 72 -0.60 -8.42 -3.17
N SER A 73 -0.40 -7.15 -3.50
CA SER A 73 -1.23 -6.06 -2.96
C SER A 73 -2.65 -6.08 -3.52
N VAL A 74 -3.61 -5.65 -2.70
CA VAL A 74 -5.01 -5.49 -3.11
C VAL A 74 -5.40 -4.02 -2.99
N VAL A 75 -5.48 -3.33 -4.13
CA VAL A 75 -5.81 -1.92 -4.23
C VAL A 75 -7.31 -1.76 -4.45
N LEU A 76 -7.94 -0.98 -3.60
CA LEU A 76 -9.39 -0.77 -3.59
C LEU A 76 -9.78 0.71 -3.75
N ASP A 77 -8.79 1.61 -3.72
CA ASP A 77 -8.97 3.05 -3.79
C ASP A 77 -7.99 3.69 -4.77
N GLU A 78 -8.24 4.95 -5.11
CA GLU A 78 -7.41 5.75 -6.00
C GLU A 78 -5.98 5.89 -5.47
N VAL A 79 -5.01 5.79 -6.38
CA VAL A 79 -3.59 5.94 -6.06
C VAL A 79 -3.05 7.22 -6.69
N PRO A 80 -2.52 8.16 -5.87
CA PRO A 80 -1.88 9.36 -6.39
C PRO A 80 -0.66 9.05 -7.27
N PRO A 81 -0.27 9.95 -8.18
CA PRO A 81 0.96 9.81 -8.94
C PRO A 81 2.20 9.67 -8.04
N ASP A 82 3.27 9.10 -8.59
CA ASP A 82 4.58 8.95 -7.93
C ASP A 82 4.49 8.22 -6.57
N SER A 83 3.63 7.23 -6.49
CA SER A 83 3.31 6.52 -5.24
C SER A 83 3.70 5.05 -5.30
N THR A 84 4.14 4.51 -4.16
CA THR A 84 4.29 3.05 -3.97
C THR A 84 3.18 2.57 -3.04
N VAL A 85 2.47 1.52 -3.47
CA VAL A 85 1.37 0.91 -2.70
C VAL A 85 1.71 -0.52 -2.38
N VAL A 86 1.52 -0.93 -1.11
CA VAL A 86 1.72 -2.31 -0.65
C VAL A 86 0.63 -2.76 0.32
N GLY A 87 0.44 -4.06 0.42
CA GLY A 87 -0.40 -4.69 1.44
C GLY A 87 -1.84 -5.01 1.01
N VAL A 88 -2.59 -5.59 1.96
CA VAL A 88 -4.00 -6.00 1.82
C VAL A 88 -4.77 -5.50 3.05
N PRO A 89 -5.61 -4.46 2.93
CA PRO A 89 -5.76 -3.58 1.78
C PRO A 89 -4.50 -2.77 1.47
N GLY A 90 -4.35 -2.35 0.20
CA GLY A 90 -3.19 -1.59 -0.27
C GLY A 90 -3.11 -0.21 0.38
N ARG A 91 -1.93 0.14 0.90
CA ARG A 91 -1.65 1.45 1.50
C ARG A 91 -0.52 2.14 0.75
N VAL A 92 -0.64 3.44 0.55
CA VAL A 92 0.44 4.28 -0.01
C VAL A 92 1.53 4.42 1.06
N VAL A 93 2.72 3.85 0.79
CA VAL A 93 3.85 3.84 1.73
C VAL A 93 4.98 4.79 1.35
N ARG A 94 5.08 5.17 0.08
CA ARG A 94 6.09 6.10 -0.41
C ARG A 94 5.48 7.02 -1.47
N ARG A 95 5.82 8.30 -1.43
CA ARG A 95 5.54 9.28 -2.48
C ARG A 95 6.86 9.91 -2.92
N LYS A 96 7.06 10.03 -4.25
CA LYS A 96 8.26 10.60 -4.89
C LYS A 96 9.50 9.71 -4.74
N ASP A 97 9.58 8.69 -5.58
CA ASP A 97 10.88 8.18 -6.01
C ASP A 97 11.21 8.82 -7.37
N ARG A 98 12.42 9.37 -7.52
CA ARG A 98 12.85 10.04 -8.76
C ARG A 98 13.10 9.05 -9.90
N THR A 99 13.15 7.77 -9.62
CA THR A 99 13.44 6.72 -10.59
C THR A 99 12.13 6.15 -11.13
N LEU A 100 12.04 6.00 -12.45
CA LEU A 100 10.87 5.36 -13.05
C LEU A 100 10.76 3.89 -12.56
N PRO A 101 9.57 3.40 -12.21
CA PRO A 101 9.38 2.04 -11.69
C PRO A 101 9.98 0.94 -12.57
N ARG A 102 9.98 1.15 -13.90
CA ARG A 102 10.55 0.22 -14.88
C ARG A 102 12.08 0.13 -14.81
N GLU A 103 12.77 1.20 -14.38
CA GLU A 103 14.23 1.25 -14.29
C GLU A 103 14.74 0.62 -12.99
N GLU A 104 13.94 0.70 -11.92
CA GLU A 104 14.37 0.24 -10.60
C GLU A 104 14.27 -1.29 -10.43
N MET A 105 13.36 -1.97 -11.12
CA MET A 105 13.07 -3.43 -11.06
C MET A 105 13.19 -4.08 -9.66
N ASN A 106 13.19 -3.26 -8.61
CA ASN A 106 13.32 -3.72 -7.23
C ASN A 106 11.96 -4.15 -6.68
N HIS A 107 11.75 -5.46 -6.55
CA HIS A 107 10.53 -6.07 -6.02
C HIS A 107 10.65 -6.48 -4.56
N CYS A 108 11.86 -6.43 -3.98
CA CYS A 108 12.17 -7.08 -2.70
C CYS A 108 12.25 -6.10 -1.53
N ASP A 109 12.54 -4.82 -1.78
CA ASP A 109 12.73 -3.82 -0.74
C ASP A 109 11.52 -2.87 -0.66
N LEU A 110 10.37 -3.45 -0.33
CA LEU A 110 9.13 -2.71 -0.13
C LEU A 110 8.94 -2.42 1.36
N PRO A 111 8.53 -1.20 1.74
CA PRO A 111 8.18 -0.87 3.11
C PRO A 111 7.07 -1.76 3.63
N ASP A 112 7.17 -2.17 4.89
CA ASP A 112 6.13 -2.94 5.58
C ASP A 112 5.36 -2.04 6.55
N PRO A 113 4.21 -1.50 6.13
CA PRO A 113 3.44 -0.57 6.96
C PRO A 113 2.87 -1.23 8.22
N VAL A 114 2.60 -2.54 8.18
CA VAL A 114 2.12 -3.28 9.36
C VAL A 114 3.20 -3.37 10.42
N ARG A 115 4.43 -3.64 10.00
CA ARG A 115 5.58 -3.68 10.91
C ARG A 115 5.87 -2.31 11.54
N GLU A 116 5.74 -1.23 10.76
CA GLU A 116 5.87 0.14 11.27
C GLU A 116 4.77 0.46 12.29
N ASP A 117 3.51 0.13 12.00
CA ASP A 117 2.38 0.32 12.92
C ASP A 117 2.58 -0.45 14.23
N ILE A 118 3.02 -1.72 14.16
CA ILE A 118 3.32 -2.54 15.34
C ILE A 118 4.44 -1.92 16.17
N THR A 119 5.51 -1.45 15.55
CA THR A 119 6.64 -0.82 16.24
C THR A 119 6.19 0.47 16.96
N ASN A 120 5.36 1.28 16.32
CA ASN A 120 4.82 2.50 16.90
C ASN A 120 3.89 2.19 18.09
N LEU A 121 3.02 1.18 17.97
CA LEU A 121 2.16 0.72 19.05
C LEU A 121 2.95 0.18 20.23
N GLN A 122 4.00 -0.59 19.99
CA GLN A 122 4.88 -1.10 21.05
C GLN A 122 5.57 0.05 21.80
N ARG A 123 6.05 1.06 21.08
CA ARG A 123 6.68 2.24 21.70
C ARG A 123 5.68 3.01 22.57
N ALA A 124 4.48 3.27 22.04
CA ALA A 124 3.40 3.96 22.78
C ALA A 124 2.98 3.17 24.03
N ASN A 125 2.86 1.84 23.93
CA ASN A 125 2.53 0.98 25.07
C ASN A 125 3.62 1.04 26.16
N THR A 126 4.89 0.99 25.78
CA THR A 126 6.01 1.11 26.72
C THR A 126 5.99 2.47 27.44
N GLU A 127 5.73 3.55 26.72
CA GLU A 127 5.62 4.89 27.31
C GLU A 127 4.45 4.98 28.30
N LEU A 128 3.28 4.46 27.94
CA LEU A 128 2.12 4.41 28.84
C LEU A 128 2.40 3.57 30.09
N THR A 129 3.05 2.44 29.95
CA THR A 129 3.44 1.58 31.08
C THR A 129 4.37 2.32 32.04
N ASN A 130 5.36 3.04 31.53
CA ASN A 130 6.29 3.83 32.35
C ASN A 130 5.57 4.97 33.09
N ARG A 131 4.65 5.67 32.43
CA ARG A 131 3.82 6.71 33.06
C ARG A 131 2.94 6.15 34.18
N LEU A 132 2.35 4.99 33.98
CA LEU A 132 1.55 4.32 35.01
C LEU A 132 2.41 3.96 36.25
N LEU A 133 3.60 3.41 36.04
CA LEU A 133 4.53 3.11 37.15
C LEU A 133 4.93 4.37 37.92
N ASP A 134 5.22 5.46 37.23
CA ASP A 134 5.54 6.75 37.88
C ASP A 134 4.36 7.29 38.69
N MET A 135 3.15 7.20 38.15
CA MET A 135 1.93 7.61 38.85
C MET A 135 1.67 6.75 40.11
N GLU A 136 1.86 5.44 40.00
CA GLU A 136 1.75 4.53 41.15
C GLU A 136 2.77 4.87 42.25
N LEU A 137 4.00 5.17 41.86
CA LEU A 137 5.04 5.57 42.80
C LEU A 137 4.71 6.89 43.48
N GLN A 138 4.17 7.86 42.75
CA GLN A 138 3.73 9.14 43.31
C GLN A 138 2.56 8.95 44.30
N LEU A 139 1.55 8.14 43.93
CA LEU A 139 0.44 7.81 44.80
C LEU A 139 0.90 7.16 46.11
N LYS A 140 1.81 6.19 46.06
CA LYS A 140 2.36 5.54 47.24
C LYS A 140 3.12 6.52 48.15
N ARG A 141 3.83 7.51 47.58
CA ARG A 141 4.49 8.57 48.35
C ARG A 141 3.49 9.49 49.07
N ILE A 142 2.40 9.87 48.38
CA ILE A 142 1.34 10.72 48.96
C ILE A 142 0.62 9.99 50.10
N GLN A 143 0.33 8.69 49.93
CA GLN A 143 -0.33 7.89 50.95
C GLN A 143 0.55 7.77 52.23
N LYS A 144 1.85 7.47 52.07
CA LYS A 144 2.77 7.42 53.19
C LYS A 144 2.98 8.77 53.90
N GLY A 145 2.85 9.90 53.19
CA GLY A 145 2.96 11.23 53.78
C GLY A 145 1.71 11.71 54.53
N LYS A 146 0.60 10.96 54.44
CA LYS A 146 -0.66 11.27 55.16
C LYS A 146 -0.81 10.45 56.46
N GLU A 147 0.06 9.47 56.69
CA GLU A 147 0.05 8.62 57.90
C GLU A 147 1.02 9.12 59.02
N VAL A 148 1.57 10.32 58.86
CA VAL A 148 2.36 11.05 59.85
C VAL A 148 1.59 12.34 60.20
#